data_f9f7e32de8cb685d824fe459813461a1
#
_entry.id   f9f7e32de8cb685d824fe459813461a1
#
_cell.length_a   1.000
_cell.length_b   1.000
_cell.length_c   1.000
_cell.angle_alpha   90.00
_cell.angle_beta   90.00
_cell.angle_gamma   90.00
#
_symmetry.space_group_name_H-M   'P 1'
#
loop_
_entity.id
_entity.type
_entity.pdbx_description
1 polymer ?
#
loop_
_entity_poly.entity_id
_entity_poly.type
_entity_poly.pdbx_seq_one_letter_code
_entity_poly.pdbx_strand_id
1 'polypeptide(L)'
;MRRGLIVAVIALAAGAAWVGLRDWRRGYENTRGATILRFTLRSALVHRDLHEILVLPAGGGRGKELLVFLHGRSSPPGSNLRQPLFDALHDLGRQAPAVVLADGGDHSYWHDRRDGSWGRSLLREAIPAALARSHADGDRVAIGGISMGGFGALDLARIAPTRFCAVGAHSAALWFRGADTPSGAFDDAQDFDRHDLLRFARARTLYHVPVWIDVGRADPFLQADTALARELLAHGTHVRLVVHGGGHSGWSARIGEYVRFYARACT
;
A
#
# COMPACT_ATOMS: atom_id res chain seq x y z
N MET A 1 31.40 45.83 -14.19
CA MET A 1 30.31 45.51 -13.27
C MET A 1 29.11 44.78 -13.90
N ARG A 2 28.81 44.88 -15.19
CA ARG A 2 27.63 44.21 -15.84
C ARG A 2 27.77 42.69 -16.05
N ARG A 3 28.99 42.15 -16.21
CA ARG A 3 29.19 40.69 -16.46
C ARG A 3 28.97 39.80 -15.19
N GLY A 4 29.24 40.33 -13.99
CA GLY A 4 29.03 39.58 -12.74
C GLY A 4 27.56 39.41 -12.37
N LEU A 5 26.71 40.37 -12.73
CA LEU A 5 25.28 40.33 -12.43
C LEU A 5 24.53 39.27 -13.28
N ILE A 6 24.95 39.11 -14.55
CA ILE A 6 24.34 38.15 -15.50
C ILE A 6 24.66 36.70 -15.05
N VAL A 7 25.89 36.42 -14.60
CA VAL A 7 26.29 35.10 -14.14
C VAL A 7 25.56 34.72 -12.86
N ALA A 8 25.35 35.66 -11.92
CA ALA A 8 24.62 35.42 -10.68
C ALA A 8 23.12 35.15 -10.93
N VAL A 9 22.49 35.86 -11.88
CA VAL A 9 21.08 35.65 -12.24
C VAL A 9 20.88 34.32 -12.96
N ILE A 10 21.80 33.90 -13.84
CA ILE A 10 21.75 32.59 -14.51
C ILE A 10 21.95 31.46 -13.51
N ALA A 11 22.85 31.59 -12.54
CA ALA A 11 23.05 30.57 -11.48
C ALA A 11 21.84 30.42 -10.57
N LEU A 12 21.18 31.52 -10.20
CA LEU A 12 19.94 31.51 -9.40
C LEU A 12 18.77 30.90 -10.17
N ALA A 13 18.61 31.23 -11.47
CA ALA A 13 17.57 30.66 -12.32
C ALA A 13 17.77 29.15 -12.56
N ALA A 14 19.04 28.72 -12.79
CA ALA A 14 19.38 27.32 -12.94
C ALA A 14 19.16 26.53 -11.60
N GLY A 15 19.50 27.12 -10.47
CA GLY A 15 19.23 26.54 -9.15
C GLY A 15 17.74 26.39 -8.87
N ALA A 16 16.94 27.41 -9.15
CA ALA A 16 15.48 27.37 -8.99
C ALA A 16 14.81 26.35 -9.91
N ALA A 17 15.26 26.26 -11.17
CA ALA A 17 14.77 25.26 -12.13
C ALA A 17 15.14 23.83 -11.70
N TRP A 18 16.35 23.64 -11.16
CA TRP A 18 16.80 22.32 -10.67
C TRP A 18 16.05 21.87 -9.40
N VAL A 19 15.75 22.78 -8.49
CA VAL A 19 14.92 22.52 -7.30
C VAL A 19 13.49 22.19 -7.73
N GLY A 20 12.89 22.94 -8.64
CA GLY A 20 11.55 22.68 -9.17
C GLY A 20 11.44 21.33 -9.89
N LEU A 21 12.47 20.94 -10.68
CA LEU A 21 12.54 19.66 -11.37
C LEU A 21 12.71 18.48 -10.40
N ARG A 22 13.43 18.69 -9.31
CA ARG A 22 13.64 17.70 -8.25
C ARG A 22 12.36 17.48 -7.44
N ASP A 23 11.62 18.54 -7.15
CA ASP A 23 10.37 18.48 -6.40
C ASP A 23 9.23 17.88 -7.24
N TRP A 24 9.17 18.20 -8.54
CA TRP A 24 8.23 17.54 -9.46
C TRP A 24 8.40 16.01 -9.51
N ARG A 25 9.64 15.49 -9.46
CA ARG A 25 9.94 14.05 -9.42
C ARG A 25 9.59 13.39 -8.08
N ARG A 26 9.52 14.14 -6.99
CA ARG A 26 9.20 13.59 -5.67
C ARG A 26 7.73 13.20 -5.51
N GLY A 27 6.82 13.84 -6.22
CA GLY A 27 5.38 13.64 -6.07
C GLY A 27 4.76 14.30 -4.84
N TYR A 28 5.55 15.08 -4.09
CA TYR A 28 5.11 15.93 -2.99
C TYR A 28 6.03 17.15 -2.83
N GLU A 29 5.44 18.26 -2.42
CA GLU A 29 6.16 19.52 -2.18
C GLU A 29 6.47 19.72 -0.70
N ASN A 30 5.53 19.28 0.18
CA ASN A 30 5.61 19.54 1.60
C ASN A 30 5.17 18.30 2.40
N THR A 31 5.97 17.82 3.34
CA THR A 31 5.64 16.69 4.21
C THR A 31 4.64 17.04 5.32
N ARG A 32 4.23 18.30 5.45
CA ARG A 32 3.31 18.78 6.49
C ARG A 32 3.73 18.39 7.91
N GLY A 33 5.05 18.37 8.15
CA GLY A 33 5.62 17.98 9.44
C GLY A 33 5.81 16.48 9.63
N ALA A 34 5.46 15.65 8.65
CA ALA A 34 5.77 14.23 8.70
C ALA A 34 7.26 13.97 8.44
N THR A 35 7.80 12.93 9.07
CA THR A 35 9.18 12.47 8.91
C THR A 35 9.21 11.22 8.04
N ILE A 36 10.08 11.19 7.04
CA ILE A 36 10.29 10.03 6.17
C ILE A 36 11.57 9.34 6.57
N LEU A 37 11.47 8.11 7.07
CA LEU A 37 12.60 7.24 7.39
C LEU A 37 12.71 6.18 6.29
N ARG A 38 13.92 6.03 5.73
CA ARG A 38 14.24 4.97 4.76
C ARG A 38 15.21 4.02 5.42
N PHE A 39 14.95 2.74 5.35
CA PHE A 39 15.83 1.73 5.89
C PHE A 39 15.89 0.49 5.02
N THR A 40 17.04 -0.18 5.08
CA THR A 40 17.22 -1.48 4.43
C THR A 40 16.89 -2.58 5.43
N LEU A 41 16.00 -3.48 5.02
CA LEU A 41 15.68 -4.71 5.71
C LEU A 41 16.40 -5.86 5.00
N ARG A 42 17.41 -6.46 5.61
CA ARG A 42 18.02 -7.68 5.08
C ARG A 42 17.10 -8.85 5.39
N SER A 43 16.27 -9.23 4.42
CA SER A 43 15.31 -10.31 4.60
C SER A 43 15.98 -11.68 4.52
N ALA A 44 15.83 -12.46 5.58
CA ALA A 44 16.23 -13.87 5.58
C ALA A 44 15.23 -14.76 4.84
N LEU A 45 13.98 -14.31 4.67
CA LEU A 45 12.89 -15.06 4.04
C LEU A 45 12.85 -14.88 2.53
N VAL A 46 13.38 -13.76 2.02
CA VAL A 46 13.45 -13.46 0.58
C VAL A 46 14.88 -13.48 0.06
N HIS A 47 15.87 -13.58 0.95
CA HIS A 47 17.32 -13.64 0.65
C HIS A 47 17.82 -12.43 -0.14
N ARG A 48 17.28 -11.23 0.15
CA ARG A 48 17.73 -9.96 -0.46
C ARG A 48 17.48 -8.78 0.47
N ASP A 49 18.08 -7.66 0.13
CA ASP A 49 17.86 -6.39 0.79
C ASP A 49 16.57 -5.76 0.26
N LEU A 50 15.65 -5.41 1.16
CA LEU A 50 14.39 -4.72 0.88
C LEU A 50 14.48 -3.27 1.35
N HIS A 51 13.95 -2.34 0.55
CA HIS A 51 14.09 -0.90 0.79
C HIS A 51 12.77 -0.30 1.30
N GLU A 52 12.58 -0.41 2.60
CA GLU A 52 11.38 0.03 3.30
C GLU A 52 11.34 1.55 3.49
N ILE A 53 10.14 2.11 3.43
CA ILE A 53 9.90 3.52 3.73
C ILE A 53 8.87 3.62 4.86
N LEU A 54 9.24 4.29 5.95
CA LEU A 54 8.34 4.57 7.07
C LEU A 54 8.06 6.07 7.12
N VAL A 55 6.79 6.45 7.07
CA VAL A 55 6.31 7.82 7.21
C VAL A 55 5.70 7.97 8.60
N LEU A 56 6.32 8.80 9.42
CA LEU A 56 5.82 9.16 10.74
C LEU A 56 5.05 10.47 10.63
N PRO A 57 3.80 10.56 11.11
CA PRO A 57 3.06 11.82 11.11
C PRO A 57 3.72 12.85 12.04
N ALA A 58 3.28 14.11 11.97
CA ALA A 58 3.73 15.14 12.91
C ALA A 58 3.49 14.66 14.35
N GLY A 59 4.55 14.78 15.19
CA GLY A 59 4.53 14.25 16.56
C GLY A 59 4.94 12.78 16.69
N GLY A 60 5.36 12.11 15.62
CA GLY A 60 5.90 10.75 15.64
C GLY A 60 4.84 9.64 15.61
N GLY A 61 5.29 8.40 15.75
CA GLY A 61 4.44 7.21 15.63
C GLY A 61 4.04 6.56 16.96
N ARG A 62 4.56 6.99 18.09
CA ARG A 62 4.35 6.33 19.39
C ARG A 62 2.88 6.18 19.76
N GLY A 63 2.44 4.93 19.98
CA GLY A 63 1.06 4.58 20.36
C GLY A 63 0.02 4.86 19.28
N LYS A 64 0.44 5.18 18.05
CA LYS A 64 -0.45 5.35 16.89
C LYS A 64 -0.69 4.00 16.20
N GLU A 65 -1.70 3.94 15.37
CA GLU A 65 -1.90 2.84 14.43
C GLU A 65 -0.74 2.73 13.45
N LEU A 66 -0.43 1.53 12.99
CA LEU A 66 0.44 1.28 11.84
C LEU A 66 -0.38 0.92 10.60
N LEU A 67 -0.33 1.73 9.57
CA LEU A 67 -0.82 1.38 8.25
C LEU A 67 0.30 0.74 7.43
N VAL A 68 0.11 -0.51 7.01
CA VAL A 68 0.97 -1.21 6.04
C VAL A 68 0.36 -1.00 4.64
N PHE A 69 1.06 -0.29 3.76
CA PHE A 69 0.53 0.03 2.43
C PHE A 69 1.40 -0.55 1.33
N LEU A 70 0.81 -1.44 0.53
CA LEU A 70 1.48 -2.30 -0.43
C LEU A 70 1.42 -1.71 -1.84
N HIS A 71 2.57 -1.67 -2.53
CA HIS A 71 2.65 -1.16 -3.90
C HIS A 71 2.13 -2.18 -4.94
N GLY A 72 1.81 -1.68 -6.14
CA GLY A 72 1.45 -2.48 -7.29
C GLY A 72 2.66 -3.11 -7.99
N ARG A 73 2.39 -4.03 -8.93
CA ARG A 73 3.42 -4.67 -9.76
C ARG A 73 4.28 -3.62 -10.47
N SER A 74 5.58 -3.86 -10.52
CA SER A 74 6.59 -3.00 -11.17
C SER A 74 6.62 -1.55 -10.65
N SER A 75 6.15 -1.33 -9.43
CA SER A 75 6.18 -0.03 -8.77
C SER A 75 7.08 -0.10 -7.54
N PRO A 76 7.95 0.89 -7.29
CA PRO A 76 8.72 0.92 -6.05
C PRO A 76 7.84 1.34 -4.87
N PRO A 77 8.23 1.04 -3.62
CA PRO A 77 7.52 1.47 -2.40
C PRO A 77 7.21 2.97 -2.39
N GLY A 78 8.15 3.79 -2.86
CA GLY A 78 8.02 5.25 -2.92
C GLY A 78 6.98 5.77 -3.91
N SER A 79 6.38 4.93 -4.75
CA SER A 79 5.32 5.35 -5.69
C SER A 79 4.11 5.96 -4.98
N ASN A 80 3.88 5.59 -3.73
CA ASN A 80 2.79 6.06 -2.89
C ASN A 80 3.15 7.28 -2.02
N LEU A 81 4.39 7.79 -2.07
CA LEU A 81 4.77 9.07 -1.49
C LEU A 81 4.24 10.21 -2.36
N ARG A 82 3.05 10.68 -2.05
CA ARG A 82 2.36 11.73 -2.82
C ARG A 82 1.82 12.79 -1.87
N GLN A 83 1.61 14.02 -2.39
CA GLN A 83 1.11 15.12 -1.57
C GLN A 83 -0.19 14.77 -0.82
N PRO A 84 -1.21 14.09 -1.40
CA PRO A 84 -2.43 13.74 -0.69
C PRO A 84 -2.22 12.82 0.53
N LEU A 85 -1.13 12.02 0.57
CA LEU A 85 -0.76 11.26 1.76
C LEU A 85 -0.40 12.21 2.92
N PHE A 86 0.49 13.16 2.66
CA PHE A 86 0.95 14.10 3.69
C PHE A 86 -0.15 15.04 4.15
N ASP A 87 -1.00 15.50 3.23
CA ASP A 87 -2.16 16.32 3.56
C ASP A 87 -3.13 15.55 4.47
N ALA A 88 -3.42 14.28 4.16
CA ALA A 88 -4.28 13.45 5.00
C ALA A 88 -3.69 13.18 6.39
N LEU A 89 -2.38 12.90 6.49
CA LEU A 89 -1.71 12.73 7.78
C LEU A 89 -1.76 14.02 8.62
N HIS A 90 -1.59 15.18 7.98
CA HIS A 90 -1.71 16.47 8.65
C HIS A 90 -3.12 16.72 9.16
N ASP A 91 -4.15 16.53 8.30
CA ASP A 91 -5.56 16.77 8.63
C ASP A 91 -6.07 15.84 9.74
N LEU A 92 -5.59 14.60 9.79
CA LEU A 92 -5.93 13.64 10.85
C LEU A 92 -5.27 13.99 12.20
N GLY A 93 -4.21 14.78 12.21
CA GLY A 93 -3.55 15.25 13.41
C GLY A 93 -3.17 14.12 14.37
N ARG A 94 -3.79 14.09 15.53
CA ARG A 94 -3.52 13.06 16.55
C ARG A 94 -3.95 11.65 16.12
N GLN A 95 -4.92 11.51 15.22
CA GLN A 95 -5.42 10.23 14.71
C GLN A 95 -4.61 9.72 13.51
N ALA A 96 -3.62 10.48 13.03
CA ALA A 96 -2.83 10.08 11.88
C ALA A 96 -2.01 8.81 12.20
N PRO A 97 -2.08 7.77 11.36
CA PRO A 97 -1.28 6.56 11.53
C PRO A 97 0.19 6.79 11.18
N ALA A 98 1.10 5.96 11.71
CA ALA A 98 2.38 5.72 11.07
C ALA A 98 2.13 4.87 9.81
N VAL A 99 2.83 5.14 8.71
CA VAL A 99 2.62 4.42 7.45
C VAL A 99 3.92 3.77 7.00
N VAL A 100 3.92 2.45 6.85
CA VAL A 100 5.02 1.74 6.18
C VAL A 100 4.62 1.44 4.74
N LEU A 101 5.45 1.91 3.80
CA LEU A 101 5.38 1.57 2.39
C LEU A 101 6.40 0.45 2.18
N ALA A 102 5.91 -0.79 2.20
CA ALA A 102 6.74 -1.97 2.17
C ALA A 102 7.29 -2.27 0.77
N ASP A 103 8.46 -2.92 0.72
CA ASP A 103 9.08 -3.41 -0.51
C ASP A 103 8.73 -4.87 -0.74
N GLY A 104 7.94 -5.14 -1.77
CA GLY A 104 7.50 -6.47 -2.18
C GLY A 104 8.14 -6.95 -3.49
N GLY A 105 9.19 -6.28 -3.96
CA GLY A 105 9.78 -6.57 -5.26
C GLY A 105 8.81 -6.30 -6.43
N ASP A 106 9.18 -6.75 -7.61
CA ASP A 106 8.47 -6.38 -8.84
C ASP A 106 7.13 -7.09 -9.05
N HIS A 107 7.04 -8.37 -8.66
CA HIS A 107 5.92 -9.24 -9.04
C HIS A 107 5.64 -10.38 -8.05
N SER A 108 5.93 -10.16 -6.76
CA SER A 108 5.72 -11.17 -5.71
C SER A 108 4.25 -11.50 -5.46
N TYR A 109 3.34 -10.59 -5.78
CA TYR A 109 1.92 -10.61 -5.36
C TYR A 109 1.75 -10.81 -3.86
N TRP A 110 2.83 -10.50 -3.09
CA TRP A 110 2.85 -10.50 -1.63
C TRP A 110 2.55 -11.85 -0.99
N HIS A 111 2.69 -12.95 -1.71
CA HIS A 111 2.54 -14.31 -1.17
C HIS A 111 3.85 -15.10 -1.25
N ASP A 112 3.91 -16.19 -0.52
CA ASP A 112 5.11 -17.05 -0.51
C ASP A 112 5.22 -17.82 -1.82
N ARG A 113 6.41 -17.75 -2.43
CA ARG A 113 6.72 -18.29 -3.74
C ARG A 113 8.05 -19.04 -3.73
N ARG A 114 8.38 -19.71 -4.84
CA ARG A 114 9.66 -20.41 -5.00
C ARG A 114 10.87 -19.47 -4.93
N ASP A 115 10.71 -18.23 -5.37
CA ASP A 115 11.76 -17.20 -5.36
C ASP A 115 11.89 -16.43 -4.04
N GLY A 116 11.04 -16.70 -3.07
CA GLY A 116 11.08 -16.08 -1.74
C GLY A 116 9.75 -16.14 -1.00
N SER A 117 9.84 -16.14 0.32
CA SER A 117 8.66 -16.15 1.20
C SER A 117 8.19 -14.72 1.47
N TRP A 118 7.65 -14.06 0.44
CA TRP A 118 7.31 -12.65 0.45
C TRP A 118 6.21 -12.28 1.45
N GLY A 119 5.17 -13.12 1.56
CA GLY A 119 4.10 -12.92 2.54
C GLY A 119 4.61 -13.04 3.98
N ARG A 120 5.42 -14.08 4.24
CA ARG A 120 6.05 -14.26 5.55
C ARG A 120 7.06 -13.17 5.88
N SER A 121 7.81 -12.67 4.89
CA SER A 121 8.74 -11.56 5.09
C SER A 121 8.00 -10.30 5.53
N LEU A 122 6.88 -9.96 4.88
CA LEU A 122 6.07 -8.83 5.32
C LEU A 122 5.59 -9.02 6.76
N LEU A 123 4.98 -10.19 7.07
CA LEU A 123 4.38 -10.44 8.39
C LEU A 123 5.39 -10.56 9.52
N ARG A 124 6.57 -11.16 9.27
CA ARG A 124 7.53 -11.54 10.31
C ARG A 124 8.78 -10.66 10.36
N GLU A 125 9.06 -9.89 9.31
CA GLU A 125 10.26 -9.05 9.25
C GLU A 125 9.90 -7.56 9.06
N ALA A 126 9.18 -7.18 7.98
CA ALA A 126 8.93 -5.78 7.66
C ALA A 126 7.98 -5.09 8.66
N ILE A 127 6.86 -5.73 9.02
CA ILE A 127 5.92 -5.17 10.02
C ILE A 127 6.59 -5.04 11.39
N PRO A 128 7.26 -6.05 11.96
CA PRO A 128 7.99 -5.89 13.22
C PRO A 128 9.08 -4.81 13.17
N ALA A 129 9.81 -4.71 12.05
CA ALA A 129 10.83 -3.68 11.87
C ALA A 129 10.24 -2.26 11.80
N ALA A 130 9.06 -2.10 11.19
CA ALA A 130 8.34 -0.83 11.16
C ALA A 130 7.80 -0.44 12.54
N LEU A 131 7.21 -1.39 13.27
CA LEU A 131 6.71 -1.20 14.66
C LEU A 131 7.85 -0.78 15.61
N ALA A 132 8.99 -1.47 15.55
CA ALA A 132 10.16 -1.13 16.37
C ALA A 132 10.67 0.29 16.13
N ARG A 133 10.61 0.78 14.87
CA ARG A 133 11.10 2.11 14.49
C ARG A 133 10.09 3.23 14.73
N SER A 134 8.80 2.92 14.54
CA SER A 134 7.71 3.90 14.75
C SER A 134 7.29 4.00 16.21
N HIS A 135 7.50 2.95 17.00
CA HIS A 135 6.86 2.75 18.31
C HIS A 135 5.31 2.78 18.22
N ALA A 136 4.78 2.45 17.06
CA ALA A 136 3.34 2.34 16.87
C ALA A 136 2.74 1.19 17.69
N ASP A 137 1.44 1.21 17.85
CA ASP A 137 0.69 0.19 18.58
C ASP A 137 0.62 -1.10 17.74
N GLY A 138 1.22 -2.17 18.22
CA GLY A 138 1.28 -3.45 17.51
C GLY A 138 -0.08 -4.17 17.42
N ASP A 139 -1.05 -3.81 18.25
CA ASP A 139 -2.41 -4.37 18.22
C ASP A 139 -3.33 -3.64 17.24
N ARG A 140 -2.91 -2.46 16.76
CA ARG A 140 -3.64 -1.64 15.80
C ARG A 140 -2.88 -1.51 14.48
N VAL A 141 -2.90 -2.58 13.68
CA VAL A 141 -2.25 -2.62 12.38
C VAL A 141 -3.31 -2.76 11.29
N ALA A 142 -3.38 -1.79 10.38
CA ALA A 142 -4.16 -1.89 9.16
C ALA A 142 -3.29 -2.33 7.99
N ILE A 143 -3.90 -2.97 6.99
CA ILE A 143 -3.23 -3.33 5.75
C ILE A 143 -4.05 -2.90 4.54
N GLY A 144 -3.37 -2.36 3.54
CA GLY A 144 -3.98 -2.03 2.27
C GLY A 144 -2.98 -1.95 1.14
N GLY A 145 -3.47 -1.83 -0.08
CA GLY A 145 -2.58 -1.75 -1.22
C GLY A 145 -3.29 -1.59 -2.54
N ILE A 146 -2.49 -1.38 -3.58
CA ILE A 146 -2.95 -1.08 -4.93
C ILE A 146 -2.62 -2.25 -5.85
N SER A 147 -3.57 -2.69 -6.69
CA SER A 147 -3.34 -3.71 -7.71
C SER A 147 -2.77 -5.01 -7.11
N MET A 148 -1.53 -5.39 -7.44
CA MET A 148 -0.79 -6.46 -6.78
C MET A 148 -0.82 -6.32 -5.25
N GLY A 149 -0.66 -5.09 -4.73
CA GLY A 149 -0.72 -4.81 -3.29
C GLY A 149 -2.13 -4.97 -2.72
N GLY A 150 -3.17 -4.68 -3.48
CA GLY A 150 -4.56 -4.90 -3.09
C GLY A 150 -4.88 -6.40 -2.96
N PHE A 151 -4.41 -7.21 -3.90
CA PHE A 151 -4.45 -8.67 -3.79
C PHE A 151 -3.71 -9.16 -2.55
N GLY A 152 -2.46 -8.70 -2.35
CA GLY A 152 -1.64 -9.07 -1.21
C GLY A 152 -2.26 -8.69 0.13
N ALA A 153 -2.87 -7.51 0.25
CA ALA A 153 -3.54 -7.06 1.46
C ALA A 153 -4.71 -8.00 1.85
N LEU A 154 -5.53 -8.36 0.86
CA LEU A 154 -6.63 -9.31 1.06
C LEU A 154 -6.12 -10.70 1.45
N ASP A 155 -5.14 -11.23 0.74
CA ASP A 155 -4.64 -12.58 0.98
C ASP A 155 -3.91 -12.70 2.32
N LEU A 156 -3.08 -11.73 2.67
CA LEU A 156 -2.39 -11.71 3.96
C LEU A 156 -3.33 -11.56 5.14
N ALA A 157 -4.39 -10.76 5.01
CA ALA A 157 -5.42 -10.66 6.05
C ALA A 157 -6.22 -11.96 6.21
N ARG A 158 -6.44 -12.72 5.13
CA ARG A 158 -7.03 -14.06 5.18
C ARG A 158 -6.12 -15.08 5.89
N ILE A 159 -4.80 -15.00 5.62
CA ILE A 159 -3.80 -15.92 6.22
C ILE A 159 -3.55 -15.59 7.70
N ALA A 160 -3.60 -14.31 8.06
CA ALA A 160 -3.37 -13.83 9.41
C ALA A 160 -4.59 -13.04 9.94
N PRO A 161 -5.73 -13.69 10.20
CA PRO A 161 -7.04 -13.04 10.40
C PRO A 161 -7.14 -12.16 11.65
N THR A 162 -6.27 -12.37 12.64
CA THR A 162 -6.23 -11.57 13.88
C THR A 162 -5.18 -10.47 13.86
N ARG A 163 -4.42 -10.36 12.75
CA ARG A 163 -3.27 -9.45 12.69
C ARG A 163 -3.67 -8.02 12.36
N PHE A 164 -4.79 -7.83 11.65
CA PHE A 164 -5.17 -6.56 11.08
C PHE A 164 -6.54 -6.11 11.60
N CYS A 165 -6.66 -4.81 11.86
CA CYS A 165 -7.89 -4.15 12.29
C CYS A 165 -8.73 -3.59 11.14
N ALA A 166 -8.13 -3.44 9.95
CA ALA A 166 -8.82 -3.03 8.72
C ALA A 166 -8.05 -3.51 7.48
N VAL A 167 -8.77 -3.74 6.39
CA VAL A 167 -8.22 -4.20 5.11
C VAL A 167 -8.70 -3.31 3.97
N GLY A 168 -7.81 -2.94 3.06
CA GLY A 168 -8.18 -2.18 1.86
C GLY A 168 -7.56 -2.76 0.59
N ALA A 169 -8.37 -2.86 -0.44
CA ALA A 169 -7.99 -3.38 -1.74
C ALA A 169 -8.38 -2.37 -2.82
N HIS A 170 -7.39 -1.69 -3.37
CA HIS A 170 -7.59 -0.60 -4.32
C HIS A 170 -7.25 -1.08 -5.72
N SER A 171 -8.29 -1.37 -6.54
CA SER A 171 -8.16 -2.02 -7.85
C SER A 171 -7.35 -3.32 -7.73
N ALA A 172 -7.78 -4.24 -6.87
CA ALA A 172 -7.02 -5.45 -6.57
C ALA A 172 -6.84 -6.33 -7.82
N ALA A 173 -5.63 -6.84 -8.01
CA ALA A 173 -5.32 -7.73 -9.11
C ALA A 173 -5.90 -9.13 -8.85
N LEU A 174 -7.18 -9.32 -9.19
CA LEU A 174 -7.96 -10.53 -8.99
C LEU A 174 -8.35 -11.18 -10.32
N TRP A 175 -8.37 -12.50 -10.35
CA TRP A 175 -8.76 -13.29 -11.53
C TRP A 175 -9.73 -14.39 -11.15
N PHE A 176 -10.64 -14.72 -12.07
CA PHE A 176 -11.56 -15.84 -11.91
C PHE A 176 -10.90 -17.21 -12.16
N ARG A 177 -9.79 -17.23 -12.92
CA ARG A 177 -9.07 -18.47 -13.28
C ARG A 177 -7.55 -18.19 -13.28
N GLY A 178 -6.77 -19.19 -12.87
CA GLY A 178 -5.32 -19.11 -12.89
C GLY A 178 -4.75 -18.88 -14.30
N ALA A 179 -5.40 -19.40 -15.34
CA ALA A 179 -4.98 -19.23 -16.73
C ALA A 179 -5.06 -17.76 -17.23
N ASP A 180 -5.81 -16.90 -16.54
CA ASP A 180 -5.98 -15.48 -16.91
C ASP A 180 -4.92 -14.59 -16.21
N THR A 181 -4.09 -15.16 -15.34
CA THR A 181 -3.07 -14.41 -14.61
C THR A 181 -1.85 -14.10 -15.48
N PRO A 182 -1.19 -12.96 -15.30
CA PRO A 182 0.04 -12.69 -16.03
C PRO A 182 1.15 -13.64 -15.60
N SER A 183 2.04 -13.95 -16.53
CA SER A 183 3.23 -14.78 -16.24
C SER A 183 3.98 -14.23 -15.03
N GLY A 184 4.33 -15.11 -14.11
CA GLY A 184 5.06 -14.79 -12.89
C GLY A 184 4.21 -14.21 -11.77
N ALA A 185 2.86 -14.16 -11.87
CA ALA A 185 2.00 -13.80 -10.75
C ALA A 185 1.90 -14.92 -9.71
N PHE A 186 1.89 -16.16 -10.18
CA PHE A 186 1.87 -17.38 -9.37
C PHE A 186 2.90 -18.38 -9.92
N ASP A 187 3.37 -19.28 -9.09
CA ASP A 187 4.37 -20.28 -9.50
C ASP A 187 3.80 -21.36 -10.43
N ASP A 188 2.53 -21.70 -10.24
CA ASP A 188 1.77 -22.68 -11.01
C ASP A 188 0.26 -22.59 -10.69
N ALA A 189 -0.55 -23.46 -11.30
CA ALA A 189 -1.99 -23.52 -11.06
C ALA A 189 -2.34 -23.87 -9.59
N GLN A 190 -1.55 -24.73 -8.96
CA GLN A 190 -1.75 -25.10 -7.56
C GLN A 190 -1.45 -23.93 -6.62
N ASP A 191 -0.48 -23.10 -6.97
CA ASP A 191 -0.18 -21.88 -6.24
C ASP A 191 -1.34 -20.88 -6.35
N PHE A 192 -1.90 -20.67 -7.55
CA PHE A 192 -3.11 -19.87 -7.71
C PHE A 192 -4.26 -20.41 -6.85
N ASP A 193 -4.52 -21.71 -6.85
CA ASP A 193 -5.60 -22.32 -6.09
C ASP A 193 -5.46 -22.10 -4.57
N ARG A 194 -4.25 -22.03 -4.04
CA ARG A 194 -3.99 -21.71 -2.63
C ARG A 194 -4.32 -20.26 -2.25
N HIS A 195 -4.37 -19.38 -3.25
CA HIS A 195 -4.55 -17.95 -3.11
C HIS A 195 -5.81 -17.41 -3.82
N ASP A 196 -6.70 -18.27 -4.29
CA ASP A 196 -7.97 -17.91 -4.96
C ASP A 196 -8.97 -17.32 -3.94
N LEU A 197 -8.89 -16.00 -3.79
CA LEU A 197 -9.74 -15.25 -2.86
C LEU A 197 -11.23 -15.35 -3.20
N LEU A 198 -11.58 -15.43 -4.49
CA LEU A 198 -12.98 -15.58 -4.92
C LEU A 198 -13.55 -16.92 -4.51
N ARG A 199 -12.78 -18.00 -4.67
CA ARG A 199 -13.18 -19.32 -4.21
C ARG A 199 -13.35 -19.37 -2.70
N PHE A 200 -12.43 -18.80 -1.94
CA PHE A 200 -12.53 -18.79 -0.47
C PHE A 200 -13.70 -17.94 0.02
N ALA A 201 -13.97 -16.78 -0.60
CA ALA A 201 -15.06 -15.90 -0.21
C ALA A 201 -16.44 -16.53 -0.44
N ARG A 202 -16.60 -17.38 -1.47
CA ARG A 202 -17.82 -18.15 -1.72
C ARG A 202 -18.09 -19.23 -0.67
N ALA A 203 -17.05 -19.70 -0.01
CA ALA A 203 -17.15 -20.83 0.91
C ALA A 203 -17.34 -20.43 2.37
N ARG A 204 -16.91 -19.24 2.78
CA ARG A 204 -16.90 -18.83 4.19
C ARG A 204 -16.64 -17.32 4.37
N THR A 205 -16.93 -16.81 5.57
CA THR A 205 -16.44 -15.49 6.01
C THR A 205 -14.92 -15.45 6.01
N LEU A 206 -14.33 -14.48 5.35
CA LEU A 206 -12.87 -14.29 5.30
C LEU A 206 -12.36 -13.27 6.31
N TYR A 207 -13.13 -12.21 6.55
CA TYR A 207 -12.70 -11.09 7.38
C TYR A 207 -13.76 -10.73 8.43
N HIS A 208 -13.31 -10.50 9.65
CA HIS A 208 -14.13 -10.00 10.77
C HIS A 208 -13.86 -8.52 11.08
N VAL A 209 -13.15 -7.85 10.18
CA VAL A 209 -12.77 -6.44 10.26
C VAL A 209 -13.34 -5.68 9.07
N PRO A 210 -13.45 -4.34 9.14
CA PRO A 210 -13.90 -3.54 8.00
C PRO A 210 -13.00 -3.72 6.76
N VAL A 211 -13.62 -3.90 5.62
CA VAL A 211 -12.95 -4.04 4.31
C VAL A 211 -13.38 -2.92 3.39
N TRP A 212 -12.43 -2.23 2.74
CA TRP A 212 -12.72 -1.32 1.65
C TRP A 212 -12.20 -1.87 0.33
N ILE A 213 -13.09 -2.05 -0.62
CA ILE A 213 -12.75 -2.38 -2.00
C ILE A 213 -13.17 -1.19 -2.87
N ASP A 214 -12.24 -0.64 -3.66
CA ASP A 214 -12.58 0.34 -4.68
C ASP A 214 -11.92 -0.01 -6.02
N VAL A 215 -12.64 0.28 -7.11
CA VAL A 215 -12.20 -0.08 -8.45
C VAL A 215 -12.73 0.91 -9.49
N GLY A 216 -11.97 1.13 -10.56
CA GLY A 216 -12.39 1.97 -11.67
C GLY A 216 -13.46 1.30 -12.55
N ARG A 217 -14.39 2.08 -13.11
CA ARG A 217 -15.43 1.58 -14.02
C ARG A 217 -14.87 0.96 -15.31
N ALA A 218 -13.71 1.43 -15.76
CA ALA A 218 -12.99 0.89 -16.91
C ALA A 218 -11.75 0.07 -16.50
N ASP A 219 -11.69 -0.41 -15.26
CA ASP A 219 -10.61 -1.23 -14.75
C ASP A 219 -10.80 -2.69 -15.19
N PRO A 220 -9.77 -3.40 -15.66
CA PRO A 220 -9.88 -4.82 -16.04
C PRO A 220 -10.29 -5.72 -14.87
N PHE A 221 -10.05 -5.32 -13.62
CA PHE A 221 -10.43 -6.09 -12.42
C PHE A 221 -11.82 -5.76 -11.88
N LEU A 222 -12.58 -4.84 -12.51
CA LEU A 222 -13.91 -4.42 -12.03
C LEU A 222 -14.84 -5.60 -11.72
N GLN A 223 -14.90 -6.59 -12.61
CA GLN A 223 -15.79 -7.74 -12.43
C GLN A 223 -15.36 -8.61 -11.25
N ALA A 224 -14.07 -8.86 -11.10
CA ALA A 224 -13.54 -9.70 -10.04
C ALA A 224 -13.63 -9.00 -8.67
N ASP A 225 -13.26 -7.71 -8.59
CA ASP A 225 -13.36 -6.90 -7.37
C ASP A 225 -14.82 -6.78 -6.89
N THR A 226 -15.76 -6.53 -7.80
CA THR A 226 -17.18 -6.45 -7.45
C THR A 226 -17.78 -7.81 -7.09
N ALA A 227 -17.31 -8.90 -7.72
CA ALA A 227 -17.70 -10.26 -7.35
C ALA A 227 -17.21 -10.59 -5.93
N LEU A 228 -15.93 -10.33 -5.64
CA LEU A 228 -15.39 -10.54 -4.30
C LEU A 228 -16.17 -9.76 -3.23
N ALA A 229 -16.46 -8.48 -3.48
CA ALA A 229 -17.21 -7.65 -2.53
C ALA A 229 -18.61 -8.22 -2.24
N ARG A 230 -19.32 -8.74 -3.25
CA ARG A 230 -20.62 -9.38 -3.06
C ARG A 230 -20.54 -10.65 -2.21
N GLU A 231 -19.55 -11.50 -2.48
CA GLU A 231 -19.36 -12.75 -1.70
C GLU A 231 -19.02 -12.43 -0.25
N LEU A 232 -18.14 -11.45 -0.01
CA LEU A 232 -17.80 -11.01 1.34
C LEU A 232 -19.01 -10.47 2.10
N LEU A 233 -19.85 -9.65 1.46
CA LEU A 233 -21.10 -9.14 2.04
C LEU A 233 -22.09 -10.27 2.34
N ALA A 234 -22.25 -11.24 1.42
CA ALA A 234 -23.13 -12.38 1.59
C ALA A 234 -22.73 -13.25 2.78
N HIS A 235 -21.44 -13.29 3.12
CA HIS A 235 -20.89 -14.00 4.26
C HIS A 235 -20.64 -13.12 5.50
N GLY A 236 -21.29 -11.95 5.59
CA GLY A 236 -21.34 -11.12 6.79
C GLY A 236 -20.11 -10.25 7.05
N THR A 237 -19.20 -10.12 6.09
CA THR A 237 -18.11 -9.14 6.19
C THR A 237 -18.64 -7.72 5.97
N HIS A 238 -18.24 -6.77 6.81
CA HIS A 238 -18.55 -5.36 6.61
C HIS A 238 -17.69 -4.77 5.47
N VAL A 239 -18.25 -4.64 4.26
CA VAL A 239 -17.56 -4.17 3.05
C VAL A 239 -18.06 -2.81 2.61
N ARG A 240 -17.14 -1.88 2.39
CA ARG A 240 -17.36 -0.66 1.63
C ARG A 240 -16.88 -0.89 0.19
N LEU A 241 -17.80 -1.00 -0.75
CA LEU A 241 -17.49 -1.08 -2.18
C LEU A 241 -17.68 0.30 -2.83
N VAL A 242 -16.68 0.79 -3.56
CA VAL A 242 -16.73 2.03 -4.34
C VAL A 242 -16.32 1.76 -5.78
N VAL A 243 -17.23 1.99 -6.73
CA VAL A 243 -16.92 1.98 -8.16
C VAL A 243 -16.82 3.42 -8.65
N HIS A 244 -15.63 3.85 -9.02
CA HIS A 244 -15.38 5.24 -9.44
C HIS A 244 -15.18 5.37 -10.96
N GLY A 245 -15.14 6.58 -11.47
CA GLY A 245 -14.74 6.85 -12.87
C GLY A 245 -13.26 6.50 -13.10
N GLY A 246 -12.90 6.18 -14.34
CA GLY A 246 -11.52 5.85 -14.73
C GLY A 246 -11.25 4.34 -14.81
N GLY A 247 -9.99 4.01 -15.08
CA GLY A 247 -9.48 2.64 -15.23
C GLY A 247 -8.49 2.28 -14.12
N HIS A 248 -7.51 1.42 -14.46
CA HIS A 248 -6.48 0.92 -13.55
C HIS A 248 -5.38 1.98 -13.28
N SER A 249 -5.77 3.10 -12.67
CA SER A 249 -4.89 4.25 -12.40
C SER A 249 -5.55 5.27 -11.46
N GLY A 250 -4.80 6.33 -11.09
CA GLY A 250 -5.36 7.44 -10.33
C GLY A 250 -5.34 7.28 -8.81
N TRP A 251 -4.75 6.23 -8.28
CA TRP A 251 -4.68 5.94 -6.84
C TRP A 251 -3.94 7.01 -6.05
N SER A 252 -2.92 7.64 -6.65
CA SER A 252 -2.13 8.70 -6.00
C SER A 252 -2.99 9.87 -5.51
N ALA A 253 -4.03 10.23 -6.27
CA ALA A 253 -4.96 11.28 -5.89
C ALA A 253 -5.89 10.85 -4.74
N ARG A 254 -6.10 9.55 -4.57
CA ARG A 254 -7.02 8.96 -3.59
C ARG A 254 -6.35 8.48 -2.32
N ILE A 255 -5.01 8.42 -2.28
CA ILE A 255 -4.26 7.89 -1.13
C ILE A 255 -4.69 8.55 0.19
N GLY A 256 -5.05 9.81 0.17
CA GLY A 256 -5.57 10.51 1.34
C GLY A 256 -6.91 9.97 1.86
N GLU A 257 -7.81 9.53 0.96
CA GLU A 257 -9.07 8.88 1.34
C GLU A 257 -8.79 7.52 1.98
N TYR A 258 -7.85 6.76 1.42
CA TYR A 258 -7.44 5.46 1.95
C TYR A 258 -6.92 5.58 3.38
N VAL A 259 -5.99 6.50 3.61
CA VAL A 259 -5.43 6.74 4.95
C VAL A 259 -6.50 7.11 5.97
N ARG A 260 -7.48 7.97 5.59
CA ARG A 260 -8.60 8.34 6.47
C ARG A 260 -9.52 7.16 6.81
N PHE A 261 -9.70 6.21 5.88
CA PHE A 261 -10.46 5.00 6.15
C PHE A 261 -9.78 4.16 7.23
N TYR A 262 -8.49 3.85 7.05
CA TYR A 262 -7.75 3.01 8.00
C TYR A 262 -7.71 3.65 9.39
N ALA A 263 -7.39 4.93 9.48
CA ALA A 263 -7.35 5.66 10.75
C ALA A 263 -8.66 5.65 11.54
N ARG A 264 -9.80 5.48 10.87
CA ARG A 264 -11.12 5.38 11.52
C ARG A 264 -11.53 3.96 11.85
N ALA A 265 -11.05 2.99 11.08
CA ALA A 265 -11.46 1.60 11.20
C ALA A 265 -10.74 0.85 12.32
N CYS A 266 -9.60 1.36 12.76
CA CYS A 266 -8.76 0.77 13.81
C CYS A 266 -8.83 1.54 15.16
N THR A 267 -9.87 2.30 15.38
CA THR A 267 -10.07 3.04 16.67
C THR A 267 -10.72 2.18 17.73
#